data_f0dcd96d05c90bd027e3a01b8156617b
#
_entry.id   f0dcd96d05c90bd027e3a01b8156617b
#
_cell.length_a   1.000
_cell.length_b   1.000
_cell.length_c   1.000
_cell.angle_alpha   90.00
_cell.angle_beta   90.00
_cell.angle_gamma   90.00
#
_symmetry.space_group_name_H-M   'P 1'
#
loop_
_entity.id
_entity.type
_entity.pdbx_description
1 polymer ?
#
loop_
_entity_poly.entity_id
_entity_poly.type
_entity_poly.pdbx_seq_one_letter_code
_entity_poly.pdbx_strand_id
1 'polypeptide(L)'
;MSNPVYTLVLLRHGESSWNSKNLFTGWVDVDLTEKGEAEARRGGELLAGAGVLPDVVHTSLLRRAIRTSQLALDTCDRHWIPVIRNWRLNERHYGALQGKDKKATLEAYGEEQFMLWRRSFDVPPPPI
;
A
#
# COMPACT_ATOMS: atom_id res chain seq x y z
N MET A 1 -25.97 13.84 -17.90
CA MET A 1 -24.88 13.39 -17.02
C MET A 1 -23.57 14.07 -17.46
N SER A 2 -22.94 14.76 -16.57
CA SER A 2 -21.67 15.42 -16.89
C SER A 2 -20.53 14.39 -16.83
N ASN A 3 -19.57 14.51 -17.73
CA ASN A 3 -18.34 13.76 -17.67
C ASN A 3 -17.50 14.24 -16.49
N PRO A 4 -16.78 13.35 -15.78
CA PRO A 4 -15.87 13.78 -14.73
C PRO A 4 -14.74 14.63 -15.33
N VAL A 5 -14.33 15.70 -14.62
CA VAL A 5 -13.20 16.52 -15.02
C VAL A 5 -11.90 15.77 -14.78
N TYR A 6 -11.84 15.02 -13.68
CA TYR A 6 -10.68 14.22 -13.28
C TYR A 6 -11.12 12.84 -12.83
N THR A 7 -10.23 11.87 -13.01
CA THR A 7 -10.43 10.50 -12.52
C THR A 7 -9.30 10.18 -11.54
N LEU A 8 -9.68 9.79 -10.32
CA LEU A 8 -8.73 9.35 -9.31
C LEU A 8 -8.77 7.83 -9.21
N VAL A 9 -7.63 7.19 -9.37
CA VAL A 9 -7.47 5.75 -9.16
C VAL A 9 -6.68 5.53 -7.87
N LEU A 10 -7.23 4.74 -6.97
CA LEU A 10 -6.55 4.32 -5.75
C LEU A 10 -6.12 2.86 -5.92
N LEU A 11 -4.81 2.64 -6.02
CA LEU A 11 -4.23 1.32 -6.17
C LEU A 11 -3.46 0.96 -4.91
N ARG A 12 -3.88 -0.12 -4.24
CA ARG A 12 -3.14 -0.65 -3.10
C ARG A 12 -1.96 -1.47 -3.59
N HIS A 13 -0.83 -1.43 -2.85
CA HIS A 13 0.32 -2.29 -3.16
C HIS A 13 -0.05 -3.77 -3.02
N GLY A 14 0.69 -4.63 -3.72
CA GLY A 14 0.55 -6.08 -3.62
C GLY A 14 1.10 -6.63 -2.30
N GLU A 15 0.99 -7.95 -2.14
CA GLU A 15 1.48 -8.63 -0.93
C GLU A 15 2.96 -8.35 -0.70
N SER A 16 3.29 -7.90 0.51
CA SER A 16 4.68 -7.73 0.95
C SER A 16 5.15 -8.94 1.74
N SER A 17 6.47 -9.05 1.94
CA SER A 17 7.06 -10.14 2.73
C SER A 17 6.52 -10.19 4.15
N TRP A 18 6.19 -9.04 4.74
CA TRP A 18 5.61 -8.98 6.09
C TRP A 18 4.09 -9.18 6.10
N ASN A 19 3.39 -8.84 5.02
CA ASN A 19 1.98 -9.22 4.88
C ASN A 19 1.83 -10.75 4.90
N SER A 20 2.69 -11.46 4.18
CA SER A 20 2.66 -12.92 4.15
C SER A 20 2.95 -13.57 5.50
N LYS A 21 3.68 -12.86 6.37
CA LYS A 21 4.00 -13.30 7.73
C LYS A 21 3.02 -12.78 8.79
N ASN A 22 2.00 -12.00 8.37
CA ASN A 22 1.01 -11.38 9.25
C ASN A 22 1.64 -10.45 10.31
N LEU A 23 2.63 -9.65 9.91
CA LEU A 23 3.31 -8.70 10.78
C LEU A 23 2.84 -7.27 10.53
N PHE A 24 2.84 -6.46 11.56
CA PHE A 24 2.66 -5.01 11.41
C PHE A 24 3.86 -4.43 10.65
N THR A 25 3.62 -3.72 9.56
CA THR A 25 4.67 -3.19 8.70
C THR A 25 4.92 -1.70 8.92
N GLY A 26 3.91 -0.88 8.67
CA GLY A 26 4.04 0.57 8.79
C GLY A 26 5.13 1.14 7.87
N TRP A 27 6.14 1.77 8.45
CA TRP A 27 7.23 2.41 7.71
C TRP A 27 8.43 1.51 7.47
N VAL A 28 8.42 0.28 7.95
CA VAL A 28 9.49 -0.66 7.60
C VAL A 28 9.43 -0.93 6.10
N ASP A 29 10.56 -0.76 5.43
CA ASP A 29 10.64 -0.73 3.97
C ASP A 29 10.87 -2.12 3.37
N VAL A 30 9.86 -2.98 3.53
CA VAL A 30 9.90 -4.35 3.01
C VAL A 30 9.45 -4.41 1.54
N ASP A 31 9.98 -5.38 0.82
CA ASP A 31 9.65 -5.61 -0.58
C ASP A 31 8.34 -6.39 -0.76
N LEU A 32 7.84 -6.39 -2.00
CA LEU A 32 6.77 -7.27 -2.43
C LEU A 32 7.28 -8.72 -2.51
N THR A 33 6.35 -9.66 -2.29
CA THR A 33 6.58 -11.07 -2.65
C THR A 33 6.34 -11.26 -4.15
N GLU A 34 6.66 -12.44 -4.69
CA GLU A 34 6.33 -12.78 -6.09
C GLU A 34 4.82 -12.65 -6.34
N LYS A 35 4.01 -13.07 -5.37
CA LYS A 35 2.56 -12.90 -5.43
C LYS A 35 2.17 -11.43 -5.49
N GLY A 36 2.80 -10.58 -4.66
CA GLY A 36 2.57 -9.14 -4.66
C GLY A 36 2.93 -8.49 -5.98
N GLU A 37 4.01 -8.92 -6.62
CA GLU A 37 4.40 -8.44 -7.95
C GLU A 37 3.37 -8.85 -9.01
N ALA A 38 2.88 -10.09 -8.96
CA ALA A 38 1.83 -10.56 -9.86
C ALA A 38 0.53 -9.76 -9.68
N GLU A 39 0.17 -9.46 -8.44
CA GLU A 39 -0.98 -8.61 -8.13
C GLU A 39 -0.84 -7.19 -8.69
N ALA A 40 0.36 -6.62 -8.61
CA ALA A 40 0.64 -5.29 -9.18
C ALA A 40 0.48 -5.30 -10.71
N ARG A 41 1.00 -6.32 -11.39
CA ARG A 41 0.80 -6.49 -12.84
C ARG A 41 -0.67 -6.67 -13.18
N ARG A 42 -1.39 -7.43 -12.38
CA ARG A 42 -2.83 -7.61 -12.56
C ARG A 42 -3.58 -6.28 -12.45
N GLY A 43 -3.18 -5.41 -11.51
CA GLY A 43 -3.74 -4.06 -11.39
C GLY A 43 -3.57 -3.27 -12.69
N GLY A 44 -2.38 -3.33 -13.29
CA GLY A 44 -2.12 -2.68 -14.58
C GLY A 44 -2.97 -3.24 -15.71
N GLU A 45 -3.13 -4.57 -15.78
CA GLU A 45 -4.01 -5.22 -16.76
C GLU A 45 -5.45 -4.75 -16.62
N LEU A 46 -5.94 -4.63 -15.39
CA LEU A 46 -7.31 -4.17 -15.12
C LEU A 46 -7.51 -2.72 -15.55
N LEU A 47 -6.52 -1.85 -15.31
CA LEU A 47 -6.57 -0.47 -15.76
C LEU A 47 -6.61 -0.38 -17.29
N ALA A 48 -5.75 -1.11 -17.97
CA ALA A 48 -5.73 -1.15 -19.42
C ALA A 48 -7.05 -1.69 -19.99
N GLY A 49 -7.55 -2.78 -19.42
CA GLY A 49 -8.81 -3.37 -19.85
C GLY A 49 -10.03 -2.48 -19.66
N ALA A 50 -10.01 -1.63 -18.63
CA ALA A 50 -11.06 -0.65 -18.37
C ALA A 50 -10.89 0.66 -19.17
N GLY A 51 -9.79 0.81 -19.89
CA GLY A 51 -9.48 2.04 -20.60
C GLY A 51 -9.16 3.21 -19.68
N VAL A 52 -8.77 2.93 -18.44
CA VAL A 52 -8.40 3.94 -17.44
C VAL A 52 -6.89 4.05 -17.41
N LEU A 53 -6.35 4.96 -18.20
CA LEU A 53 -4.90 5.14 -18.32
C LEU A 53 -4.46 6.39 -17.55
N PRO A 54 -3.60 6.25 -16.53
CA PRO A 54 -3.18 7.39 -15.73
C PRO A 54 -2.26 8.35 -16.48
N ASP A 55 -2.31 9.61 -16.12
CA ASP A 55 -1.43 10.66 -16.66
C ASP A 55 -0.31 11.03 -15.69
N VAL A 56 -0.51 10.77 -14.40
CA VAL A 56 0.47 11.02 -13.35
C VAL A 56 0.25 10.02 -12.22
N VAL A 57 1.33 9.61 -11.58
CA VAL A 57 1.28 8.74 -10.41
C VAL A 57 1.85 9.47 -9.20
N HIS A 58 1.13 9.39 -8.10
CA HIS A 58 1.62 9.78 -6.78
C HIS A 58 1.82 8.51 -5.96
N THR A 59 3.00 8.32 -5.40
CA THR A 59 3.33 7.15 -4.57
C THR A 59 4.09 7.58 -3.32
N SER A 60 4.15 6.68 -2.35
CA SER A 60 4.94 6.88 -1.14
C SER A 60 6.44 6.68 -1.42
N LEU A 61 7.25 6.76 -0.36
CA LEU A 61 8.67 6.44 -0.43
C LEU A 61 8.97 4.98 -0.08
N LEU A 62 7.94 4.17 0.21
CA LEU A 62 8.13 2.77 0.53
C LEU A 62 8.29 1.95 -0.75
N ARG A 63 9.32 1.07 -0.79
CA ARG A 63 9.63 0.32 -2.02
C ARG A 63 8.48 -0.57 -2.49
N ARG A 64 7.69 -1.15 -1.58
CA ARG A 64 6.53 -1.95 -1.97
C ARG A 64 5.50 -1.15 -2.77
N ALA A 65 5.29 0.12 -2.41
CA ALA A 65 4.38 1.01 -3.14
C ALA A 65 5.00 1.48 -4.47
N ILE A 66 6.27 1.87 -4.44
CA ILE A 66 7.00 2.29 -5.63
C ILE A 66 7.04 1.14 -6.65
N ARG A 67 7.37 -0.06 -6.20
CA ARG A 67 7.45 -1.23 -7.08
C ARG A 67 6.10 -1.60 -7.65
N THR A 68 5.03 -1.52 -6.84
CA THR A 68 3.66 -1.75 -7.33
C THR A 68 3.32 -0.80 -8.46
N SER A 69 3.62 0.49 -8.30
CA SER A 69 3.36 1.48 -9.36
C SER A 69 4.17 1.17 -10.62
N GLN A 70 5.44 0.81 -10.49
CA GLN A 70 6.29 0.48 -11.64
C GLN A 70 5.72 -0.69 -12.43
N LEU A 71 5.34 -1.78 -11.76
CA LEU A 71 4.81 -2.97 -12.40
C LEU A 71 3.43 -2.72 -13.04
N ALA A 72 2.56 -1.98 -12.36
CA ALA A 72 1.26 -1.62 -12.91
C ALA A 72 1.38 -0.72 -14.13
N LEU A 73 2.24 0.30 -14.07
CA LEU A 73 2.46 1.21 -15.19
C LEU A 73 3.11 0.52 -16.38
N ASP A 74 4.05 -0.38 -16.13
CA ASP A 74 4.69 -1.16 -17.19
C ASP A 74 3.66 -2.01 -17.92
N THR A 75 2.77 -2.66 -17.17
CA THR A 75 1.74 -3.56 -17.72
C THR A 75 0.69 -2.81 -18.54
N CYS A 76 0.32 -1.59 -18.16
CA CYS A 76 -0.65 -0.78 -18.93
C CYS A 76 0.00 0.19 -19.93
N ASP A 77 1.30 0.04 -20.18
CA ASP A 77 2.09 0.85 -21.11
C ASP A 77 2.10 2.34 -20.75
N ARG A 78 2.21 2.63 -19.47
CA ARG A 78 2.27 4.00 -18.93
C ARG A 78 3.53 4.25 -18.09
N HIS A 79 4.57 3.43 -18.25
CA HIS A 79 5.84 3.56 -17.53
C HIS A 79 6.55 4.91 -17.74
N TRP A 80 6.16 5.64 -18.76
CA TRP A 80 6.78 6.89 -19.18
C TRP A 80 6.17 8.14 -18.53
N ILE A 81 5.06 8.01 -17.81
CA ILE A 81 4.37 9.18 -17.20
C ILE A 81 5.12 9.67 -15.95
N PRO A 82 4.90 10.93 -15.52
CA PRO A 82 5.52 11.44 -14.30
C PRO A 82 5.11 10.63 -13.06
N VAL A 83 6.08 10.36 -12.21
CA VAL A 83 5.87 9.69 -10.91
C VAL A 83 6.38 10.61 -9.81
N ILE A 84 5.49 11.00 -8.91
CA ILE A 84 5.80 11.89 -7.80
C ILE A 84 5.79 11.08 -6.50
N ARG A 85 6.91 11.06 -5.80
CA ARG A 85 7.09 10.32 -4.54
C ARG A 85 7.03 11.29 -3.37
N ASN A 86 6.28 10.92 -2.33
CA ASN A 86 6.15 11.77 -1.14
C ASN A 86 5.92 10.89 0.08
N TRP A 87 6.66 11.15 1.17
CA TRP A 87 6.53 10.41 2.42
C TRP A 87 5.12 10.53 3.05
N ARG A 88 4.39 11.60 2.72
CA ARG A 88 3.02 11.81 3.23
C ARG A 88 2.04 10.73 2.75
N LEU A 89 2.39 10.00 1.70
CA LEU A 89 1.61 8.86 1.21
C LEU A 89 2.07 7.53 1.81
N ASN A 90 3.06 7.54 2.70
CA ASN A 90 3.47 6.34 3.41
C ASN A 90 2.30 5.76 4.20
N GLU A 91 2.31 4.44 4.36
CA GLU A 91 1.40 3.75 5.24
C GLU A 91 1.51 4.32 6.66
N ARG A 92 0.46 4.15 7.45
CA ARG A 92 0.45 4.49 8.87
C ARG A 92 1.68 3.92 9.57
N HIS A 93 2.29 4.73 10.43
CA HIS A 93 3.36 4.27 11.30
C HIS A 93 2.75 3.51 12.49
N TYR A 94 3.23 2.31 12.76
CA TYR A 94 2.73 1.48 13.85
C TYR A 94 3.60 1.52 15.11
N GLY A 95 4.57 2.44 15.18
CA GLY A 95 5.43 2.60 16.36
C GLY A 95 6.12 1.31 16.78
N ALA A 96 6.04 0.99 18.07
CA ALA A 96 6.65 -0.22 18.62
C ALA A 96 5.98 -1.53 18.15
N LEU A 97 4.82 -1.46 17.47
CA LEU A 97 4.16 -2.65 16.92
C LEU A 97 4.83 -3.15 15.64
N GLN A 98 5.62 -2.31 14.97
CA GLN A 98 6.29 -2.69 13.72
C GLN A 98 7.16 -3.94 13.93
N GLY A 99 6.96 -4.94 13.07
CA GLY A 99 7.63 -6.24 13.17
C GLY A 99 6.95 -7.23 14.09
N LYS A 100 5.91 -6.84 14.81
CA LYS A 100 5.18 -7.74 15.70
C LYS A 100 4.07 -8.48 14.97
N ASP A 101 3.84 -9.72 15.38
CA ASP A 101 2.76 -10.54 14.84
C ASP A 101 1.39 -9.98 15.25
N LYS A 102 0.48 -9.86 14.28
CA LYS A 102 -0.85 -9.29 14.53
C LYS A 102 -1.68 -10.15 15.46
N LYS A 103 -1.62 -11.48 15.31
CA LYS A 103 -2.36 -12.41 16.18
C LYS A 103 -1.83 -12.37 17.62
N ALA A 104 -0.51 -12.36 17.78
CA ALA A 104 0.11 -12.25 19.08
C ALA A 104 -0.21 -10.92 19.78
N THR A 105 -0.27 -9.84 19.02
CA THR A 105 -0.65 -8.51 19.53
C THR A 105 -2.10 -8.49 19.97
N LEU A 106 -3.00 -9.09 19.21
CA LEU A 106 -4.41 -9.24 19.56
C LEU A 106 -4.55 -10.01 20.90
N GLU A 107 -3.84 -11.11 21.05
CA GLU A 107 -3.86 -11.93 22.28
C GLU A 107 -3.28 -11.18 23.48
N ALA A 108 -2.23 -10.37 23.27
CA ALA A 108 -1.56 -9.64 24.35
C ALA A 108 -2.35 -8.43 24.86
N TYR A 109 -3.02 -7.69 23.98
CA TYR A 109 -3.66 -6.40 24.31
C TYR A 109 -5.19 -6.42 24.23
N GLY A 110 -5.80 -7.48 23.70
CA GLY A 110 -7.24 -7.57 23.52
C GLY A 110 -7.75 -6.95 22.24
N GLU A 111 -8.93 -7.34 21.80
CA GLU A 111 -9.52 -6.95 20.52
C GLU A 111 -9.77 -5.45 20.40
N GLU A 112 -10.33 -4.84 21.44
CA GLU A 112 -10.66 -3.41 21.40
C GLU A 112 -9.42 -2.55 21.20
N GLN A 113 -8.36 -2.75 22.00
CA GLN A 113 -7.13 -1.98 21.88
C GLN A 113 -6.41 -2.30 20.56
N PHE A 114 -6.41 -3.56 20.13
CA PHE A 114 -5.84 -3.97 18.86
C PHE A 114 -6.50 -3.24 17.69
N MET A 115 -7.83 -3.17 17.65
CA MET A 115 -8.57 -2.50 16.59
C MET A 115 -8.38 -0.99 16.61
N LEU A 116 -8.23 -0.37 17.78
CA LEU A 116 -7.91 1.05 17.90
C LEU A 116 -6.55 1.36 17.27
N TRP A 117 -5.53 0.57 17.56
CA TRP A 117 -4.20 0.76 16.96
C TRP A 117 -4.21 0.51 15.46
N ARG A 118 -4.99 -0.47 15.01
CA ARG A 118 -5.00 -0.89 13.61
C ARG A 118 -5.86 0.02 12.73
N ARG A 119 -6.99 0.52 13.22
CA ARG A 119 -8.03 1.18 12.41
C ARG A 119 -8.33 2.61 12.79
N SER A 120 -8.16 3.01 14.04
CA SER A 120 -8.42 4.38 14.45
C SER A 120 -7.41 5.36 13.84
N PHE A 121 -7.88 6.56 13.50
CA PHE A 121 -6.97 7.60 12.99
C PHE A 121 -6.32 8.41 14.10
N ASP A 122 -6.87 8.42 15.32
CA ASP A 122 -6.45 9.29 16.41
C ASP A 122 -5.84 8.57 17.62
N VAL A 123 -5.89 7.24 17.66
CA VAL A 123 -5.25 6.45 18.72
C VAL A 123 -3.88 5.99 18.26
N PRO A 124 -2.78 6.58 18.78
CA PRO A 124 -1.45 6.21 18.34
C PRO A 124 -1.05 4.81 18.84
N PRO A 125 -0.19 4.12 18.11
CA PRO A 125 0.42 2.88 18.59
C PRO A 125 1.42 3.18 19.72
N PRO A 126 1.91 2.15 20.44
CA PRO A 126 2.93 2.36 21.45
C PRO A 126 4.17 3.03 20.83
N PRO A 127 4.80 3.97 21.53
CA PRO A 127 6.02 4.61 21.03
C PRO A 127 7.19 3.63 20.98
N ILE A 128 8.10 3.92 20.08
CA ILE A 128 9.33 3.15 19.95
C ILE A 128 10.22 3.33 21.17
#